data_aa42aa6e0e59892908dce5cf7674b205
#
_entry.id   aa42aa6e0e59892908dce5cf7674b205
#
_cell.length_a   1.000
_cell.length_b   1.000
_cell.length_c   1.000
_cell.angle_alpha   90.00
_cell.angle_beta   90.00
_cell.angle_gamma   90.00
#
_symmetry.space_group_name_H-M   'P 1'
#
loop_
_entity.id
_entity.type
_entity.pdbx_description
1 polymer ?
#
loop_
_entity_poly.entity_id
_entity_poly.type
_entity_poly.pdbx_seq_one_letter_code
_entity_poly.pdbx_strand_id
1 'polypeptide(L)'
;MNATDHKIAEVLAKFGEPMAGNVWRVQGTPVIYHKVLERIAAQAKITFDPPSILRAERDEAVILVTGRMGDRAEWSIGEALVDVNYRVSGKQAAYVWAMAEKRAKDRVILKLIELHGLVYSEEEADEFKEARPAAGEDAPEKESPAKTNSAKSRQEPARERAVEDELKQRISEAGTINAVTDLMLQADTQKRLSKLPEGLRDEVRDFAKARLVELGWPSKKAA
;
A
#
# COMPACT_ATOMS: atom_id res chain seq x y z
N MET A 1 -17.80 5.44 19.31
CA MET A 1 -18.04 5.04 17.90
C MET A 1 -18.97 6.07 17.29
N ASN A 2 -18.66 6.54 16.09
CA ASN A 2 -19.57 7.43 15.35
C ASN A 2 -20.68 6.61 14.63
N ALA A 3 -21.68 7.28 14.03
CA ALA A 3 -22.79 6.60 13.35
C ALA A 3 -22.34 5.69 12.20
N THR A 4 -21.30 6.10 11.47
CA THR A 4 -20.71 5.30 10.39
C THR A 4 -20.09 4.02 10.92
N ASP A 5 -19.32 4.10 12.02
CA ASP A 5 -18.71 2.93 12.64
C ASP A 5 -19.76 1.94 13.16
N HIS A 6 -20.87 2.45 13.71
CA HIS A 6 -21.98 1.59 14.13
C HIS A 6 -22.59 0.83 12.95
N LYS A 7 -22.83 1.52 11.84
CA LYS A 7 -23.36 0.88 10.62
C LYS A 7 -22.41 -0.18 10.07
N ILE A 8 -21.10 0.13 10.02
CA ILE A 8 -20.08 -0.83 9.57
C ILE A 8 -20.06 -2.05 10.48
N ALA A 9 -20.00 -1.85 11.80
CA ALA A 9 -19.99 -2.94 12.77
C ALA A 9 -21.25 -3.82 12.68
N GLU A 10 -22.43 -3.20 12.54
CA GLU A 10 -23.72 -3.91 12.36
C GLU A 10 -23.71 -4.79 11.10
N VAL A 11 -23.24 -4.25 9.96
CA VAL A 11 -23.21 -4.99 8.70
C VAL A 11 -22.19 -6.12 8.77
N LEU A 12 -20.97 -5.86 9.26
CA LEU A 12 -19.95 -6.90 9.40
C LEU A 12 -20.40 -8.03 10.34
N ALA A 13 -21.08 -7.69 11.44
CA ALA A 13 -21.58 -8.68 12.39
C ALA A 13 -22.61 -9.65 11.77
N LYS A 14 -23.41 -9.22 10.77
CA LYS A 14 -24.34 -10.10 10.03
C LYS A 14 -23.60 -11.26 9.33
N PHE A 15 -22.34 -11.03 9.01
CA PHE A 15 -21.45 -12.02 8.38
C PHE A 15 -20.40 -12.60 9.35
N GLY A 16 -20.61 -12.45 10.66
CA GLY A 16 -19.69 -13.01 11.67
C GLY A 16 -18.29 -12.36 11.70
N GLU A 17 -18.13 -11.20 11.07
CA GLU A 17 -16.87 -10.48 10.99
C GLU A 17 -16.82 -9.37 12.04
N PRO A 18 -15.90 -9.42 13.03
CA PRO A 18 -15.72 -8.31 13.95
C PRO A 18 -15.07 -7.11 13.24
N MET A 19 -15.36 -5.90 13.69
CA MET A 19 -14.70 -4.70 13.16
C MET A 19 -13.21 -4.67 13.54
N ALA A 20 -12.86 -5.12 14.75
CA ALA A 20 -11.48 -5.18 15.23
C ALA A 20 -10.66 -6.19 14.39
N GLY A 21 -9.50 -5.78 13.91
CA GLY A 21 -8.62 -6.59 13.06
C GLY A 21 -9.08 -6.80 11.62
N ASN A 22 -10.28 -6.31 11.26
CA ASN A 22 -10.86 -6.42 9.92
C ASN A 22 -11.02 -5.07 9.22
N VAL A 23 -10.93 -3.98 9.98
CA VAL A 23 -11.06 -2.60 9.49
C VAL A 23 -9.91 -1.76 10.04
N TRP A 24 -9.26 -1.03 9.17
CA TRP A 24 -8.27 -0.01 9.53
C TRP A 24 -8.70 1.36 8.97
N ARG A 25 -7.87 2.39 9.07
CA ARG A 25 -8.26 3.72 8.60
C ARG A 25 -7.16 4.35 7.76
N VAL A 26 -7.58 5.05 6.73
CA VAL A 26 -6.73 5.95 5.94
C VAL A 26 -7.38 7.32 5.92
N GLN A 27 -6.64 8.35 6.35
CA GLN A 27 -7.14 9.74 6.44
C GLN A 27 -8.52 9.85 7.15
N GLY A 28 -8.72 9.02 8.19
CA GLY A 28 -9.96 8.96 8.93
C GLY A 28 -11.08 8.10 8.31
N THR A 29 -10.97 7.71 7.05
CA THR A 29 -11.95 6.85 6.37
C THR A 29 -11.69 5.39 6.69
N PRO A 30 -12.71 4.61 7.08
CA PRO A 30 -12.56 3.18 7.32
C PRO A 30 -12.23 2.41 6.04
N VAL A 31 -11.38 1.41 6.17
CA VAL A 31 -10.94 0.53 5.08
C VAL A 31 -11.13 -0.92 5.52
N ILE A 32 -11.79 -1.72 4.70
CA ILE A 32 -11.97 -3.16 4.95
C ILE A 32 -10.93 -3.93 4.15
N TYR A 33 -10.26 -4.91 4.79
CA TYR A 33 -9.31 -5.77 4.10
C TYR A 33 -9.99 -6.61 3.02
N HIS A 34 -9.34 -6.75 1.87
CA HIS A 34 -9.79 -7.59 0.76
C HIS A 34 -10.18 -9.01 1.20
N LYS A 35 -9.32 -9.66 2.01
CA LYS A 35 -9.59 -11.00 2.58
C LYS A 35 -10.90 -11.08 3.39
N VAL A 36 -11.33 -9.97 4.02
CA VAL A 36 -12.59 -9.90 4.77
C VAL A 36 -13.75 -9.83 3.80
N LEU A 37 -13.65 -9.01 2.75
CA LEU A 37 -14.67 -8.91 1.71
C LEU A 37 -14.87 -10.24 1.00
N GLU A 38 -13.81 -11.00 0.71
CA GLU A 38 -13.93 -12.36 0.15
C GLU A 38 -14.67 -13.32 1.09
N ARG A 39 -14.39 -13.30 2.41
CA ARG A 39 -15.12 -14.11 3.38
C ARG A 39 -16.61 -13.74 3.45
N ILE A 40 -16.89 -12.42 3.46
CA ILE A 40 -18.27 -11.92 3.42
C ILE A 40 -18.96 -12.39 2.14
N ALA A 41 -18.32 -12.29 0.98
CA ALA A 41 -18.88 -12.75 -0.27
C ALA A 41 -19.25 -14.24 -0.25
N ALA A 42 -18.36 -15.07 0.32
CA ALA A 42 -18.61 -16.49 0.48
C ALA A 42 -19.80 -16.78 1.42
N GLN A 43 -19.89 -16.10 2.56
CA GLN A 43 -20.97 -16.26 3.54
C GLN A 43 -22.32 -15.75 3.01
N ALA A 44 -22.29 -14.58 2.31
CA ALA A 44 -23.46 -14.00 1.67
C ALA A 44 -23.89 -14.73 0.39
N LYS A 45 -23.12 -15.76 -0.02
CA LYS A 45 -23.32 -16.50 -1.26
C LYS A 45 -23.37 -15.60 -2.50
N ILE A 46 -22.50 -14.59 -2.54
CA ILE A 46 -22.38 -13.72 -3.69
C ILE A 46 -21.77 -14.54 -4.84
N THR A 47 -22.45 -14.51 -5.97
CA THR A 47 -21.95 -15.09 -7.23
C THR A 47 -21.55 -13.99 -8.18
N PHE A 48 -20.52 -14.23 -8.98
CA PHE A 48 -20.05 -13.28 -9.98
C PHE A 48 -20.28 -13.86 -11.38
N ASP A 49 -20.80 -13.02 -12.28
CA ASP A 49 -20.86 -13.33 -13.70
C ASP A 49 -19.42 -13.30 -14.27
N PRO A 50 -19.14 -13.99 -15.41
CA PRO A 50 -17.86 -13.85 -16.08
C PRO A 50 -17.55 -12.36 -16.35
N PRO A 51 -16.33 -11.89 -16.02
CA PRO A 51 -15.99 -10.47 -16.18
C PRO A 51 -15.95 -10.07 -17.65
N SER A 52 -16.41 -8.87 -17.97
CA SER A 52 -16.25 -8.26 -19.28
C SER A 52 -14.96 -7.45 -19.32
N ILE A 53 -14.09 -7.77 -20.27
CA ILE A 53 -12.83 -7.05 -20.49
C ILE A 53 -13.13 -5.81 -21.31
N LEU A 54 -12.93 -4.63 -20.73
CA LEU A 54 -13.15 -3.34 -21.39
C LEU A 54 -11.88 -2.82 -22.04
N ARG A 55 -10.73 -3.07 -21.42
CA ARG A 55 -9.41 -2.70 -21.94
C ARG A 55 -8.35 -3.69 -21.50
N ALA A 56 -7.50 -4.09 -22.44
CA ALA A 56 -6.48 -5.10 -22.27
C ALA A 56 -5.17 -4.63 -22.90
N GLU A 57 -4.35 -3.94 -22.13
CA GLU A 57 -3.01 -3.53 -22.53
C GLU A 57 -1.96 -4.25 -21.69
N ARG A 58 -0.69 -4.07 -22.05
CA ARG A 58 0.41 -4.73 -21.34
C ARG A 58 0.53 -4.25 -19.88
N ASP A 59 0.27 -2.97 -19.66
CA ASP A 59 0.44 -2.25 -18.40
C ASP A 59 -0.88 -1.70 -17.84
N GLU A 60 -2.00 -1.99 -18.50
CA GLU A 60 -3.32 -1.54 -18.09
C GLU A 60 -4.36 -2.64 -18.26
N ALA A 61 -5.19 -2.83 -17.25
CA ALA A 61 -6.38 -3.67 -17.30
C ALA A 61 -7.59 -2.88 -16.80
N VAL A 62 -8.69 -2.93 -17.59
CA VAL A 62 -10.00 -2.41 -17.18
C VAL A 62 -11.03 -3.48 -17.39
N ILE A 63 -11.69 -3.90 -16.31
CA ILE A 63 -12.70 -4.96 -16.34
C ILE A 63 -13.98 -4.50 -15.68
N LEU A 64 -15.10 -4.98 -16.17
CA LEU A 64 -16.41 -4.84 -15.55
C LEU A 64 -16.79 -6.18 -14.92
N VAL A 65 -17.18 -6.13 -13.64
CA VAL A 65 -17.67 -7.29 -12.89
C VAL A 65 -19.10 -7.03 -12.45
N THR A 66 -19.96 -8.03 -12.61
CA THR A 66 -21.31 -8.06 -12.07
C THR A 66 -21.39 -9.14 -11.00
N GLY A 67 -21.94 -8.82 -9.85
CA GLY A 67 -22.20 -9.76 -8.76
C GLY A 67 -23.66 -9.78 -8.35
N ARG A 68 -24.10 -10.90 -7.78
CA ARG A 68 -25.47 -11.15 -7.35
C ARG A 68 -25.52 -11.67 -5.93
N MET A 69 -26.47 -11.16 -5.16
CA MET A 69 -26.78 -11.63 -3.81
C MET A 69 -28.31 -11.74 -3.67
N GLY A 70 -28.85 -12.95 -3.72
CA GLY A 70 -30.30 -13.15 -3.86
C GLY A 70 -30.84 -12.51 -5.15
N ASP A 71 -31.85 -11.67 -5.01
CA ASP A 71 -32.45 -10.95 -6.15
C ASP A 71 -31.73 -9.64 -6.50
N ARG A 72 -30.73 -9.23 -5.72
CA ARG A 72 -29.95 -8.03 -5.99
C ARG A 72 -28.80 -8.32 -6.93
N ALA A 73 -28.59 -7.43 -7.89
CA ALA A 73 -27.45 -7.44 -8.78
C ALA A 73 -26.77 -6.07 -8.75
N GLU A 74 -25.45 -6.06 -8.64
CA GLU A 74 -24.64 -4.85 -8.68
C GLU A 74 -23.44 -5.07 -9.63
N TRP A 75 -22.95 -3.99 -10.19
CA TRP A 75 -21.79 -4.03 -11.05
C TRP A 75 -20.78 -2.95 -10.67
N SER A 76 -19.53 -3.16 -11.03
CA SER A 76 -18.49 -2.15 -10.92
C SER A 76 -17.38 -2.38 -11.95
N ILE A 77 -16.64 -1.31 -12.23
CA ILE A 77 -15.43 -1.34 -13.04
C ILE A 77 -14.24 -1.38 -12.09
N GLY A 78 -13.29 -2.26 -12.37
CA GLY A 78 -11.97 -2.27 -11.76
C GLY A 78 -10.93 -1.91 -12.79
N GLU A 79 -10.08 -0.98 -12.44
CA GLU A 79 -8.97 -0.51 -13.25
C GLU A 79 -7.65 -0.68 -12.52
N ALA A 80 -6.61 -1.04 -13.25
CA ALA A 80 -5.24 -1.04 -12.78
C ALA A 80 -4.32 -0.61 -13.91
N LEU A 81 -3.57 0.48 -13.67
CA LEU A 81 -2.55 1.00 -14.57
C LEU A 81 -1.24 1.05 -13.80
N VAL A 82 -0.22 0.36 -14.32
CA VAL A 82 1.12 0.29 -13.71
C VAL A 82 1.69 1.70 -13.57
N ASP A 83 2.31 1.97 -12.41
CA ASP A 83 2.91 3.25 -12.02
C ASP A 83 1.93 4.44 -11.84
N VAL A 84 0.64 4.27 -12.12
CA VAL A 84 -0.39 5.30 -11.91
C VAL A 84 -1.21 5.01 -10.65
N ASN A 85 -2.06 4.00 -10.71
CA ASN A 85 -2.91 3.59 -9.60
C ASN A 85 -2.60 2.17 -9.08
N TYR A 86 -1.60 1.53 -9.67
CA TYR A 86 -1.06 0.27 -9.23
C TYR A 86 0.46 0.37 -9.12
N ARG A 87 0.92 0.65 -7.89
CA ARG A 87 2.35 0.85 -7.61
C ARG A 87 3.03 -0.48 -7.45
N VAL A 88 3.39 -1.05 -8.58
CA VAL A 88 4.14 -2.29 -8.59
C VAL A 88 5.41 -2.10 -9.35
N SER A 89 6.49 -2.51 -8.73
CA SER A 89 7.80 -2.62 -9.36
C SER A 89 8.18 -4.09 -9.55
N GLY A 90 8.89 -4.38 -10.62
CA GLY A 90 9.47 -5.71 -10.85
C GLY A 90 8.43 -6.80 -11.13
N LYS A 91 8.50 -7.92 -10.41
CA LYS A 91 7.67 -9.12 -10.69
C LYS A 91 6.17 -8.90 -10.51
N GLN A 92 5.78 -7.92 -9.71
CA GLN A 92 4.37 -7.64 -9.43
C GLN A 92 3.66 -6.91 -10.57
N ALA A 93 4.38 -6.27 -11.49
CA ALA A 93 3.77 -5.66 -12.70
C ALA A 93 2.96 -6.68 -13.53
N ALA A 94 3.25 -7.99 -13.38
CA ALA A 94 2.47 -9.04 -14.01
C ALA A 94 1.06 -9.25 -13.41
N TYR A 95 0.77 -8.64 -12.24
CA TYR A 95 -0.51 -8.83 -11.52
C TYR A 95 -1.55 -7.73 -11.82
N VAL A 96 -1.34 -6.91 -12.85
CA VAL A 96 -2.27 -5.82 -13.20
C VAL A 96 -3.71 -6.30 -13.36
N TRP A 97 -3.92 -7.46 -14.00
CA TRP A 97 -5.23 -8.07 -14.18
C TRP A 97 -5.88 -8.51 -12.87
N ALA A 98 -5.11 -9.17 -12.01
CA ALA A 98 -5.60 -9.61 -10.71
C ALA A 98 -5.96 -8.40 -9.83
N MET A 99 -5.25 -7.29 -9.96
CA MET A 99 -5.54 -6.06 -9.23
C MET A 99 -6.84 -5.41 -9.74
N ALA A 100 -7.03 -5.32 -11.05
CA ALA A 100 -8.27 -4.82 -11.64
C ALA A 100 -9.48 -5.68 -11.21
N GLU A 101 -9.33 -7.00 -11.20
CA GLU A 101 -10.37 -7.93 -10.75
C GLU A 101 -10.72 -7.73 -9.28
N LYS A 102 -9.73 -7.67 -8.39
CA LYS A 102 -9.93 -7.43 -6.95
C LYS A 102 -10.70 -6.14 -6.71
N ARG A 103 -10.27 -5.04 -7.32
CA ARG A 103 -10.94 -3.73 -7.19
C ARG A 103 -12.38 -3.79 -7.63
N ALA A 104 -12.66 -4.42 -8.78
CA ALA A 104 -14.03 -4.56 -9.27
C ALA A 104 -14.89 -5.39 -8.30
N LYS A 105 -14.40 -6.54 -7.86
CA LYS A 105 -15.11 -7.44 -6.93
C LYS A 105 -15.35 -6.78 -5.58
N ASP A 106 -14.35 -6.14 -5.00
CA ASP A 106 -14.48 -5.47 -3.72
C ASP A 106 -15.56 -4.38 -3.75
N ARG A 107 -15.57 -3.54 -4.79
CA ARG A 107 -16.61 -2.53 -4.99
C ARG A 107 -18.01 -3.14 -5.14
N VAL A 108 -18.13 -4.25 -5.87
CA VAL A 108 -19.41 -4.97 -6.01
C VAL A 108 -19.86 -5.54 -4.68
N ILE A 109 -18.96 -6.17 -3.90
CA ILE A 109 -19.30 -6.69 -2.57
C ILE A 109 -19.78 -5.56 -1.68
N LEU A 110 -19.06 -4.45 -1.60
CA LEU A 110 -19.43 -3.27 -0.79
C LEU A 110 -20.80 -2.71 -1.18
N LYS A 111 -21.16 -2.69 -2.47
CA LYS A 111 -22.49 -2.28 -2.93
C LYS A 111 -23.57 -3.26 -2.47
N LEU A 112 -23.34 -4.57 -2.65
CA LEU A 112 -24.32 -5.59 -2.27
C LEU A 112 -24.60 -5.63 -0.77
N ILE A 113 -23.59 -5.38 0.08
CA ILE A 113 -23.75 -5.32 1.54
C ILE A 113 -24.05 -3.93 2.09
N GLU A 114 -24.29 -2.94 1.22
CA GLU A 114 -24.69 -1.57 1.60
C GLU A 114 -23.64 -0.77 2.40
N LEU A 115 -22.38 -1.04 2.16
CA LEU A 115 -21.26 -0.29 2.76
C LEU A 115 -20.53 0.63 1.75
N HIS A 116 -20.87 0.57 0.47
CA HIS A 116 -20.29 1.44 -0.54
C HIS A 116 -20.51 2.92 -0.21
N GLY A 117 -19.47 3.73 -0.31
CA GLY A 117 -19.48 5.14 0.05
C GLY A 117 -19.30 5.44 1.55
N LEU A 118 -19.31 4.42 2.42
CA LEU A 118 -19.00 4.54 3.85
C LEU A 118 -17.58 4.07 4.17
N VAL A 119 -17.05 3.16 3.36
CA VAL A 119 -15.74 2.55 3.52
C VAL A 119 -15.04 2.44 2.17
N TYR A 120 -13.70 2.31 2.21
CA TYR A 120 -12.91 1.85 1.07
C TYR A 120 -12.59 0.36 1.22
N SER A 121 -12.31 -0.31 0.11
CA SER A 121 -11.61 -1.59 0.12
C SER A 121 -10.11 -1.37 0.29
N GLU A 122 -9.39 -2.42 0.71
CA GLU A 122 -7.93 -2.40 0.82
C GLU A 122 -7.26 -1.99 -0.50
N GLU A 123 -7.77 -2.50 -1.62
CA GLU A 123 -7.23 -2.25 -2.94
C GLU A 123 -7.49 -0.82 -3.47
N GLU A 124 -8.52 -0.14 -2.94
CA GLU A 124 -8.77 1.28 -3.20
C GLU A 124 -7.90 2.17 -2.32
N ALA A 125 -7.64 1.74 -1.09
CA ALA A 125 -6.83 2.49 -0.13
C ALA A 125 -5.34 2.58 -0.54
N ASP A 126 -4.85 1.66 -1.39
CA ASP A 126 -3.49 1.72 -1.94
C ASP A 126 -3.23 2.98 -2.80
N GLU A 127 -4.27 3.66 -3.27
CA GLU A 127 -4.15 4.94 -3.97
C GLU A 127 -3.80 6.10 -3.02
N PHE A 128 -4.15 5.98 -1.75
CA PHE A 128 -3.77 6.94 -0.71
C PHE A 128 -2.39 6.56 -0.18
N LYS A 129 -1.45 7.50 -0.22
CA LYS A 129 -0.02 7.30 0.10
C LYS A 129 0.30 6.93 1.56
N GLU A 130 -0.69 6.65 2.38
CA GLU A 130 -0.48 6.27 3.77
C GLU A 130 -0.05 4.80 3.87
N ALA A 131 0.95 4.55 4.70
CA ALA A 131 1.48 3.22 4.92
C ALA A 131 0.38 2.29 5.44
N ARG A 132 0.18 1.15 4.77
CA ARG A 132 -0.63 0.03 5.27
C ARG A 132 -0.04 -0.41 6.61
N PRO A 133 -0.84 -0.63 7.67
CA PRO A 133 -0.36 -1.27 8.88
C PRO A 133 0.33 -2.58 8.55
N ALA A 134 1.51 -2.84 9.10
CA ALA A 134 2.23 -4.07 8.85
C ALA A 134 1.33 -5.27 9.17
N ALA A 135 1.17 -6.18 8.21
CA ALA A 135 0.37 -7.39 8.40
C ALA A 135 1.06 -8.26 9.48
N GLY A 136 0.59 -8.16 10.71
CA GLY A 136 1.15 -8.87 11.87
C GLY A 136 0.90 -8.21 13.22
N GLU A 137 0.43 -6.97 13.27
CA GLU A 137 0.20 -6.29 14.56
C GLU A 137 -1.18 -6.56 15.19
N ASP A 138 -2.07 -7.30 14.54
CA ASP A 138 -3.37 -7.72 15.05
C ASP A 138 -3.43 -9.21 15.47
N ALA A 139 -2.35 -9.75 16.05
CA ALA A 139 -2.49 -10.97 16.86
C ALA A 139 -2.93 -10.54 18.27
N PRO A 140 -3.91 -11.24 18.91
CA PRO A 140 -4.39 -10.84 20.22
C PRO A 140 -3.23 -10.80 21.22
N GLU A 141 -3.02 -9.63 21.80
CA GLU A 141 -2.08 -9.39 22.88
C GLU A 141 -2.38 -10.34 24.04
N LYS A 142 -1.48 -11.29 24.26
CA LYS A 142 -1.35 -11.93 25.57
C LYS A 142 -0.70 -10.92 26.50
N GLU A 143 -1.48 -10.43 27.43
CA GLU A 143 -0.98 -9.64 28.56
C GLU A 143 0.24 -10.31 29.18
N SER A 144 1.32 -9.61 29.23
CA SER A 144 2.46 -9.86 30.13
C SER A 144 3.08 -8.53 30.57
N PRO A 145 3.53 -8.46 31.82
CA PRO A 145 3.52 -7.22 32.60
C PRO A 145 4.64 -6.25 32.23
N ALA A 146 4.33 -4.98 32.45
CA ALA A 146 5.20 -3.84 32.36
C ALA A 146 6.63 -4.10 32.85
N LYS A 147 7.62 -3.87 31.95
CA LYS A 147 8.97 -3.52 32.32
C LYS A 147 9.41 -2.30 31.54
N THR A 148 9.51 -1.22 32.27
CA THR A 148 10.23 0.01 31.98
C THR A 148 11.50 -0.22 31.15
N ASN A 149 11.56 0.39 29.96
CA ASN A 149 12.83 0.61 29.27
C ASN A 149 12.86 2.01 28.63
N SER A 150 13.13 3.01 29.46
CA SER A 150 13.36 4.39 29.06
C SER A 150 14.78 4.69 28.55
N ALA A 151 15.54 3.65 28.14
CA ALA A 151 16.92 3.81 27.68
C ALA A 151 17.15 3.55 26.18
N LYS A 152 16.19 2.96 25.45
CA LYS A 152 16.35 2.62 24.02
C LYS A 152 15.99 3.76 23.04
N SER A 153 15.16 4.70 23.46
CA SER A 153 14.63 5.75 22.60
C SER A 153 15.63 6.88 22.25
N ARG A 154 16.79 6.95 22.91
CA ARG A 154 17.81 7.98 22.63
C ARG A 154 18.95 7.53 21.71
N GLN A 155 19.08 6.25 21.38
CA GLN A 155 20.18 5.72 20.57
C GLN A 155 19.80 5.45 19.09
N GLU A 156 18.53 5.30 18.75
CA GLU A 156 18.08 5.08 17.39
C GLU A 156 18.31 6.29 16.45
N PRO A 157 17.93 7.52 16.80
CA PRO A 157 18.16 8.68 15.94
C PRO A 157 19.64 8.96 15.65
N ALA A 158 20.53 8.63 16.60
CA ALA A 158 21.98 8.81 16.42
C ALA A 158 22.59 7.76 15.48
N ARG A 159 22.07 6.53 15.49
CA ARG A 159 22.50 5.45 14.57
C ARG A 159 22.00 5.69 13.14
N GLU A 160 20.80 6.19 12.99
CA GLU A 160 20.21 6.51 11.70
C GLU A 160 20.98 7.63 11.00
N ARG A 161 21.31 8.71 11.73
CA ARG A 161 22.15 9.79 11.23
C ARG A 161 23.58 9.33 10.89
N ALA A 162 24.16 8.44 11.69
CA ALA A 162 25.49 7.88 11.38
C ALA A 162 25.48 7.08 10.07
N VAL A 163 24.40 6.35 9.77
CA VAL A 163 24.24 5.63 8.49
C VAL A 163 24.04 6.60 7.33
N GLU A 164 23.28 7.66 7.53
CA GLU A 164 23.09 8.74 6.56
C GLU A 164 24.42 9.40 6.21
N ASP A 165 25.18 9.82 7.22
CA ASP A 165 26.48 10.49 7.06
C ASP A 165 27.50 9.58 6.34
N GLU A 166 27.55 8.30 6.69
CA GLU A 166 28.39 7.31 6.00
C GLU A 166 28.02 7.18 4.51
N LEU A 167 26.73 7.12 4.20
CA LEU A 167 26.27 7.04 2.81
C LEU A 167 26.59 8.31 2.03
N LYS A 168 26.37 9.49 2.61
CA LYS A 168 26.72 10.77 1.99
C LYS A 168 28.23 10.90 1.77
N GLN A 169 29.06 10.44 2.71
CA GLN A 169 30.50 10.40 2.55
C GLN A 169 30.90 9.52 1.36
N ARG A 170 30.40 8.28 1.27
CA ARG A 170 30.69 7.38 0.15
C ARG A 170 30.26 7.94 -1.20
N ILE A 171 29.13 8.66 -1.25
CA ILE A 171 28.66 9.36 -2.46
C ILE A 171 29.61 10.50 -2.83
N SER A 172 30.13 11.26 -1.86
CA SER A 172 31.06 12.36 -2.11
C SER A 172 32.42 11.88 -2.62
N GLU A 173 32.88 10.72 -2.14
CA GLU A 173 34.14 10.08 -2.56
C GLU A 173 34.05 9.47 -3.96
N ALA A 174 32.84 9.21 -4.46
CA ALA A 174 32.64 8.71 -5.82
C ALA A 174 32.95 9.79 -6.87
N GLY A 175 34.02 9.57 -7.62
CA GLY A 175 34.57 10.54 -8.57
C GLY A 175 33.96 10.49 -9.97
N THR A 176 33.05 9.59 -10.27
CA THR A 176 32.42 9.43 -11.58
C THR A 176 30.92 9.17 -11.48
N ILE A 177 30.17 9.53 -12.51
CA ILE A 177 28.73 9.26 -12.63
C ILE A 177 28.42 7.77 -12.42
N ASN A 178 29.19 6.89 -13.06
CA ASN A 178 28.99 5.44 -12.93
C ASN A 178 29.23 4.98 -11.49
N ALA A 179 30.27 5.49 -10.83
CA ALA A 179 30.57 5.11 -9.45
C ALA A 179 29.45 5.51 -8.47
N VAL A 180 28.86 6.70 -8.63
CA VAL A 180 27.68 7.14 -7.84
C VAL A 180 26.48 6.25 -8.14
N THR A 181 26.22 5.97 -9.41
CA THR A 181 25.08 5.13 -9.83
C THR A 181 25.22 3.71 -9.31
N ASP A 182 26.39 3.10 -9.49
CA ASP A 182 26.67 1.75 -9.01
C ASP A 182 26.57 1.66 -7.49
N LEU A 183 27.11 2.65 -6.76
CA LEU A 183 26.98 2.74 -5.31
C LEU A 183 25.52 2.77 -4.87
N MET A 184 24.70 3.59 -5.52
CA MET A 184 23.28 3.72 -5.20
C MET A 184 22.48 2.46 -5.54
N LEU A 185 22.88 1.68 -6.54
CA LEU A 185 22.23 0.44 -6.95
C LEU A 185 22.71 -0.80 -6.18
N GLN A 186 23.82 -0.71 -5.42
CA GLN A 186 24.30 -1.82 -4.61
C GLN A 186 23.24 -2.31 -3.62
N ALA A 187 23.10 -3.63 -3.52
CA ALA A 187 22.12 -4.27 -2.64
C ALA A 187 22.31 -3.87 -1.15
N ASP A 188 23.56 -3.69 -0.70
CA ASP A 188 23.86 -3.22 0.66
C ASP A 188 23.39 -1.78 0.89
N THR A 189 23.67 -0.87 -0.06
CA THR A 189 23.21 0.52 -0.01
C THR A 189 21.68 0.60 0.01
N GLN A 190 21.00 -0.15 -0.84
CA GLN A 190 19.54 -0.21 -0.87
C GLN A 190 18.96 -0.76 0.45
N LYS A 191 19.57 -1.80 1.01
CA LYS A 191 19.18 -2.36 2.30
C LYS A 191 19.39 -1.39 3.46
N ARG A 192 20.44 -0.56 3.43
CA ARG A 192 20.66 0.49 4.44
C ARG A 192 19.68 1.63 4.27
N LEU A 193 19.44 2.09 3.05
CA LEU A 193 18.45 3.12 2.75
C LEU A 193 17.02 2.69 3.17
N SER A 194 16.66 1.42 2.98
CA SER A 194 15.32 0.94 3.38
C SER A 194 15.09 0.94 4.89
N LYS A 195 16.16 0.98 5.70
CA LYS A 195 16.10 1.04 7.17
C LYS A 195 16.07 2.48 7.72
N LEU A 196 16.36 3.48 6.90
CA LEU A 196 16.31 4.88 7.29
C LEU A 196 14.88 5.41 7.25
N PRO A 197 14.50 6.31 8.16
CA PRO A 197 13.30 7.12 8.05
C PRO A 197 13.19 7.81 6.69
N GLU A 198 11.97 8.04 6.21
CA GLU A 198 11.73 8.60 4.87
C GLU A 198 12.48 9.91 4.64
N GLY A 199 12.47 10.84 5.60
CA GLY A 199 13.18 12.11 5.50
C GLY A 199 14.68 11.94 5.27
N LEU A 200 15.37 11.10 6.06
CA LEU A 200 16.80 10.86 5.93
C LEU A 200 17.14 10.12 4.63
N ARG A 201 16.26 9.21 4.19
CA ARG A 201 16.39 8.50 2.91
C ARG A 201 16.33 9.45 1.73
N ASP A 202 15.42 10.40 1.77
CA ASP A 202 15.26 11.40 0.71
C ASP A 202 16.42 12.38 0.69
N GLU A 203 16.96 12.76 1.87
CA GLU A 203 18.17 13.57 1.95
C GLU A 203 19.38 12.89 1.29
N VAL A 204 19.59 11.58 1.51
CA VAL A 204 20.65 10.83 0.84
C VAL A 204 20.44 10.77 -0.67
N ARG A 205 19.19 10.54 -1.13
CA ARG A 205 18.86 10.51 -2.57
C ARG A 205 19.08 11.86 -3.24
N ASP A 206 18.70 12.93 -2.58
CA ASP A 206 18.87 14.28 -3.12
C ASP A 206 20.34 14.67 -3.14
N PHE A 207 21.11 14.27 -2.12
CA PHE A 207 22.56 14.42 -2.12
C PHE A 207 23.22 13.66 -3.29
N ALA A 208 22.79 12.42 -3.57
CA ALA A 208 23.29 11.65 -4.71
C ALA A 208 22.95 12.32 -6.05
N LYS A 209 21.72 12.86 -6.21
CA LYS A 209 21.33 13.62 -7.41
C LYS A 209 22.18 14.87 -7.60
N ALA A 210 22.42 15.63 -6.52
CA ALA A 210 23.27 16.81 -6.56
C ALA A 210 24.69 16.43 -7.00
N ARG A 211 25.24 15.36 -6.45
CA ARG A 211 26.57 14.87 -6.83
C ARG A 211 26.66 14.42 -8.29
N LEU A 212 25.64 13.77 -8.82
CA LEU A 212 25.57 13.41 -10.24
C LEU A 212 25.60 14.64 -11.14
N VAL A 213 24.86 15.70 -10.77
CA VAL A 213 24.86 16.97 -11.51
C VAL A 213 26.22 17.65 -11.50
N GLU A 214 26.92 17.65 -10.34
CA GLU A 214 28.30 18.16 -10.22
C GLU A 214 29.27 17.40 -11.14
N LEU A 215 29.06 16.10 -11.30
CA LEU A 215 29.88 15.23 -12.16
C LEU A 215 29.50 15.33 -13.66
N GLY A 216 28.53 16.20 -14.02
CA GLY A 216 28.14 16.46 -15.40
C GLY A 216 26.92 15.68 -15.89
N TRP A 217 26.13 15.07 -14.99
CA TRP A 217 24.83 14.49 -15.38
C TRP A 217 23.87 15.59 -15.82
N PRO A 218 23.21 15.47 -17.00
CA PRO A 218 22.31 16.51 -17.48
C PRO A 218 21.11 16.67 -16.55
N SER A 219 21.03 17.79 -15.83
CA SER A 219 19.81 18.15 -15.11
C SER A 219 18.72 18.48 -16.12
N LYS A 220 17.55 17.85 -16.04
CA LYS A 220 16.37 18.34 -16.77
C LYS A 220 16.11 19.77 -16.29
N LYS A 221 16.47 20.77 -17.09
CA LYS A 221 15.92 22.12 -16.91
C LYS A 221 14.41 21.99 -17.04
N ALA A 222 13.68 22.42 -16.00
CA ALA A 222 12.25 22.62 -16.09
C ALA A 222 11.99 23.56 -17.29
N ALA A 223 11.24 23.08 -18.26
CA ALA A 223 10.68 23.88 -19.33
C ALA A 223 9.37 24.49 -18.85
#